data_0f51b5fc8ddf4eaa4f47d805b1efb363
#
_entry.id   0f51b5fc8ddf4eaa4f47d805b1efb363
#
_cell.length_a   1.000
_cell.length_b   1.000
_cell.length_c   1.000
_cell.angle_alpha   90.00
_cell.angle_beta   90.00
_cell.angle_gamma   90.00
#
_symmetry.space_group_name_H-M   'P 1'
#
loop_
_entity.id
_entity.type
_entity.pdbx_description
1 polymer ?
#
loop_
_entity_poly.entity_id
_entity_poly.type
_entity_poly.pdbx_seq_one_letter_code
_entity_poly.pdbx_strand_id
1 'polypeptide(L)'
;MGSEMCIRDSDGSKKRNQKAHVAVFDLPLEHEDLQQCADSAIRVYAEYFWSTKQYDRIAFHFTNGFDAQYTKWADGYRIRVNGNNVSWIKSAQPDTSYDSLKDYLRIVFSYAGTASMDTEAQPIPLSDLQVGDVFLKGGNPGHVVMVVDLCENADGKKAFLLAQGYMPAQQFHVLKNPAHEDDPWYYEDEVTYPFHTPEYTFQKGSLKRLNYGITHTAPE
;
A
#
# COMPACT_ATOMS: atom_id res chain seq x y z
N MET A 1 -3.68 31.39 6.24
CA MET A 1 -4.91 30.60 6.07
C MET A 1 -4.44 29.22 5.69
N GLY A 2 -4.55 28.26 6.61
CA GLY A 2 -4.18 26.88 6.33
C GLY A 2 -5.07 26.33 5.21
N SER A 3 -4.47 25.79 4.16
CA SER A 3 -5.23 24.99 3.21
C SER A 3 -5.85 23.85 3.99
N GLU A 4 -7.16 23.74 4.04
CA GLU A 4 -7.83 22.55 4.54
C GLU A 4 -7.26 21.36 3.77
N MET A 5 -6.54 20.47 4.47
CA MET A 5 -6.06 19.21 3.90
C MET A 5 -7.27 18.31 3.69
N CYS A 6 -7.90 18.42 2.51
CA CYS A 6 -9.05 17.60 2.15
C CYS A 6 -8.57 16.42 1.33
N ILE A 7 -9.03 15.20 1.66
CA ILE A 7 -8.86 14.04 0.78
C ILE A 7 -9.64 14.30 -0.51
N ARG A 8 -8.97 14.05 -1.64
CA ARG A 8 -9.57 14.09 -2.97
C ARG A 8 -9.54 12.71 -3.61
N ASP A 9 -10.58 12.41 -4.35
CA ASP A 9 -10.69 11.25 -5.22
C ASP A 9 -9.91 11.50 -6.53
N SER A 10 -9.68 10.46 -7.32
CA SER A 10 -8.89 10.53 -8.56
C SER A 10 -9.45 11.47 -9.62
N ASP A 11 -10.75 11.77 -9.57
CA ASP A 11 -11.41 12.77 -10.44
C ASP A 11 -11.24 14.22 -9.94
N GLY A 12 -10.54 14.42 -8.82
CA GLY A 12 -10.30 15.71 -8.18
C GLY A 12 -11.42 16.18 -7.24
N SER A 13 -12.54 15.45 -7.16
CA SER A 13 -13.62 15.77 -6.22
C SER A 13 -13.21 15.51 -4.76
N LYS A 14 -13.86 16.17 -3.82
CA LYS A 14 -13.63 15.90 -2.40
C LYS A 14 -14.29 14.59 -2.00
N LYS A 15 -13.53 13.68 -1.35
CA LYS A 15 -14.09 12.50 -0.70
C LYS A 15 -15.26 12.89 0.20
N ARG A 16 -16.33 12.10 0.18
CA ARG A 16 -17.52 12.37 0.99
C ARG A 16 -17.25 12.41 2.50
N ASN A 17 -16.43 11.47 3.00
CA ASN A 17 -16.05 11.41 4.42
C ASN A 17 -14.70 12.10 4.65
N GLN A 18 -14.74 13.36 5.11
CA GLN A 18 -13.56 14.15 5.47
C GLN A 18 -13.19 14.02 6.97
N LYS A 19 -13.94 13.22 7.75
CA LYS A 19 -13.72 13.11 9.20
C LYS A 19 -12.80 11.94 9.59
N ALA A 20 -12.41 11.11 8.63
CA ALA A 20 -11.63 9.90 8.87
C ALA A 20 -10.12 10.15 9.01
N HIS A 21 -9.62 11.34 8.66
CA HIS A 21 -8.18 11.62 8.55
C HIS A 21 -7.73 12.83 9.36
N VAL A 22 -6.42 12.90 9.57
CA VAL A 22 -5.71 14.04 10.18
C VAL A 22 -4.72 14.70 9.23
N ALA A 23 -4.19 13.95 8.26
CA ALA A 23 -3.22 14.43 7.29
C ALA A 23 -3.37 13.69 5.95
N VAL A 24 -2.93 14.33 4.86
CA VAL A 24 -2.89 13.76 3.52
C VAL A 24 -1.44 13.77 3.05
N PHE A 25 -0.99 12.64 2.48
CA PHE A 25 0.35 12.56 1.89
C PHE A 25 0.41 13.36 0.59
N ASP A 26 1.52 14.05 0.38
CA ASP A 26 1.84 14.66 -0.91
C ASP A 26 2.32 13.56 -1.89
N LEU A 27 1.37 12.74 -2.30
CA LEU A 27 1.53 11.65 -3.24
C LEU A 27 0.44 11.78 -4.31
N PRO A 28 0.68 12.55 -5.40
CA PRO A 28 -0.32 12.85 -6.39
C PRO A 28 -0.93 11.59 -7.00
N LEU A 29 -2.27 11.58 -7.12
CA LEU A 29 -3.00 10.55 -7.84
C LEU A 29 -2.89 10.79 -9.34
N GLU A 30 -2.85 9.68 -10.11
CA GLU A 30 -3.19 9.73 -11.52
C GLU A 30 -4.72 9.88 -11.69
N HIS A 31 -5.16 10.43 -12.83
CA HIS A 31 -6.59 10.68 -13.10
C HIS A 31 -7.38 9.41 -13.47
N GLU A 32 -7.05 8.28 -12.84
CA GLU A 32 -7.69 6.99 -13.07
C GLU A 32 -8.12 6.38 -11.73
N ASP A 33 -9.24 5.66 -11.72
CA ASP A 33 -9.71 4.93 -10.53
C ASP A 33 -8.96 3.60 -10.35
N LEU A 34 -7.62 3.67 -10.23
CA LEU A 34 -6.75 2.51 -10.07
C LEU A 34 -6.08 2.45 -8.70
N GLN A 35 -5.57 3.57 -8.19
CA GLN A 35 -4.84 3.59 -6.93
C GLN A 35 -5.79 3.51 -5.72
N GLN A 36 -6.33 2.33 -5.45
CA GLN A 36 -7.23 2.07 -4.33
C GLN A 36 -6.45 1.68 -3.04
N CYS A 37 -7.03 0.93 -2.12
CA CYS A 37 -6.40 0.66 -0.82
C CYS A 37 -5.10 -0.16 -0.94
N ALA A 38 -5.11 -1.30 -1.64
CA ALA A 38 -3.91 -2.13 -1.84
C ALA A 38 -2.86 -1.41 -2.68
N ASP A 39 -3.31 -0.74 -3.74
CA ASP A 39 -2.44 -0.05 -4.68
C ASP A 39 -1.69 1.11 -4.03
N SER A 40 -2.31 1.78 -3.07
CA SER A 40 -1.65 2.82 -2.27
C SER A 40 -0.50 2.26 -1.43
N ALA A 41 -0.69 1.11 -0.78
CA ALA A 41 0.38 0.43 -0.05
C ALA A 41 1.50 -0.04 -1.00
N ILE A 42 1.15 -0.67 -2.12
CA ILE A 42 2.09 -1.07 -3.18
C ILE A 42 2.91 0.14 -3.65
N ARG A 43 2.24 1.27 -3.90
CA ARG A 43 2.91 2.49 -4.36
C ARG A 43 3.91 3.02 -3.34
N VAL A 44 3.56 3.07 -2.05
CA VAL A 44 4.49 3.54 -1.01
C VAL A 44 5.77 2.71 -1.00
N TYR A 45 5.66 1.39 -1.08
CA TYR A 45 6.83 0.51 -1.17
C TYR A 45 7.64 0.75 -2.46
N ALA A 46 6.97 0.86 -3.60
CA ALA A 46 7.63 1.08 -4.88
C ALA A 46 8.37 2.43 -4.92
N GLU A 47 7.75 3.51 -4.44
CA GLU A 47 8.36 4.85 -4.34
C GLU A 47 9.61 4.82 -3.44
N TYR A 48 9.53 4.17 -2.29
CA TYR A 48 10.65 4.04 -1.37
C TYR A 48 11.84 3.32 -2.03
N PHE A 49 11.62 2.14 -2.61
CA PHE A 49 12.69 1.36 -3.24
C PHE A 49 13.21 2.03 -4.52
N TRP A 50 12.35 2.69 -5.27
CA TRP A 50 12.76 3.41 -6.47
C TRP A 50 13.63 4.63 -6.11
N SER A 51 13.22 5.42 -5.13
CA SER A 51 13.97 6.60 -4.68
C SER A 51 15.36 6.25 -4.13
N THR A 52 15.47 5.07 -3.51
CA THR A 52 16.74 4.53 -2.99
C THR A 52 17.48 3.65 -3.98
N LYS A 53 17.01 3.55 -5.24
CA LYS A 53 17.61 2.74 -6.34
C LYS A 53 17.72 1.25 -6.06
N GLN A 54 16.84 0.72 -5.21
CA GLN A 54 16.73 -0.70 -4.88
C GLN A 54 15.72 -1.38 -5.82
N TYR A 55 15.93 -1.29 -7.12
CA TYR A 55 14.98 -1.73 -8.16
C TYR A 55 14.68 -3.22 -8.14
N ASP A 56 15.63 -4.03 -7.68
CA ASP A 56 15.52 -5.48 -7.48
C ASP A 56 14.57 -5.87 -6.35
N ARG A 57 14.18 -4.89 -5.52
CA ARG A 57 13.21 -5.07 -4.43
C ARG A 57 11.79 -4.66 -4.82
N ILE A 58 11.59 -4.16 -6.02
CA ILE A 58 10.29 -3.77 -6.54
C ILE A 58 9.71 -4.93 -7.36
N ALA A 59 8.87 -5.72 -6.72
CA ALA A 59 8.14 -6.80 -7.36
C ALA A 59 6.83 -7.05 -6.60
N PHE A 60 5.75 -7.29 -7.34
CA PHE A 60 4.42 -7.50 -6.79
C PHE A 60 3.70 -8.60 -7.57
N HIS A 61 2.95 -9.45 -6.85
CA HIS A 61 2.21 -10.51 -7.52
C HIS A 61 0.82 -10.04 -7.97
N PHE A 62 0.48 -10.41 -9.19
CA PHE A 62 -0.91 -10.33 -9.66
C PHE A 62 -1.78 -11.37 -8.97
N THR A 63 -3.09 -11.20 -9.02
CA THR A 63 -4.04 -12.13 -8.40
C THR A 63 -3.92 -13.58 -8.94
N ASN A 64 -3.37 -13.76 -10.14
CA ASN A 64 -3.09 -15.08 -10.74
C ASN A 64 -1.71 -15.65 -10.37
N GLY A 65 -0.95 -14.98 -9.50
CA GLY A 65 0.39 -15.40 -9.06
C GLY A 65 1.55 -14.96 -9.97
N PHE A 66 1.28 -14.17 -11.03
CA PHE A 66 2.37 -13.65 -11.87
C PHE A 66 3.22 -12.63 -11.11
N ASP A 67 4.53 -12.84 -11.07
CA ASP A 67 5.50 -11.95 -10.45
C ASP A 67 5.90 -10.81 -11.40
N ALA A 68 5.44 -9.60 -11.09
CA ALA A 68 5.69 -8.40 -11.87
C ALA A 68 6.96 -7.70 -11.38
N GLN A 69 8.14 -8.15 -11.81
CA GLN A 69 9.44 -7.59 -11.44
C GLN A 69 9.74 -6.28 -12.17
N TYR A 70 9.99 -5.20 -11.42
CA TYR A 70 10.34 -3.89 -12.02
C TYR A 70 11.66 -3.92 -12.78
N THR A 71 12.63 -4.74 -12.38
CA THR A 71 13.90 -4.88 -13.12
C THR A 71 13.69 -5.32 -14.56
N LYS A 72 12.77 -6.26 -14.81
CA LYS A 72 12.40 -6.64 -16.19
C LYS A 72 11.71 -5.51 -16.95
N TRP A 73 10.83 -4.76 -16.26
CA TRP A 73 10.18 -3.62 -16.86
C TRP A 73 11.22 -2.54 -17.26
N ALA A 74 12.10 -2.19 -16.33
CA ALA A 74 13.18 -1.22 -16.54
C ALA A 74 14.12 -1.64 -17.69
N ASP A 75 14.28 -2.94 -17.91
CA ASP A 75 15.07 -3.54 -19.00
C ASP A 75 14.37 -3.51 -20.37
N GLY A 76 13.16 -2.94 -20.44
CA GLY A 76 12.38 -2.80 -21.66
C GLY A 76 11.44 -3.95 -21.97
N TYR A 77 11.19 -4.84 -21.00
CA TYR A 77 10.06 -5.79 -21.10
C TYR A 77 8.75 -5.11 -20.75
N ARG A 78 7.66 -5.61 -21.31
CA ARG A 78 6.30 -5.21 -20.99
C ARG A 78 5.45 -6.43 -20.68
N ILE A 79 4.46 -6.25 -19.82
CA ILE A 79 3.56 -7.33 -19.42
C ILE A 79 2.41 -7.42 -20.41
N ARG A 80 2.25 -8.60 -21.02
CA ARG A 80 1.09 -8.92 -21.86
C ARG A 80 0.13 -9.80 -21.08
N VAL A 81 -1.10 -9.35 -20.94
CA VAL A 81 -2.19 -10.10 -20.31
C VAL A 81 -3.16 -10.59 -21.40
N ASN A 82 -3.44 -11.90 -21.39
CA ASN A 82 -4.45 -12.52 -22.23
C ASN A 82 -5.26 -13.51 -21.36
N GLY A 83 -6.35 -13.01 -20.76
CA GLY A 83 -7.07 -13.74 -19.74
C GLY A 83 -6.16 -14.04 -18.53
N ASN A 84 -6.08 -15.31 -18.14
CA ASN A 84 -5.20 -15.75 -17.05
C ASN A 84 -3.73 -15.95 -17.48
N ASN A 85 -3.45 -15.89 -18.78
CA ASN A 85 -2.08 -16.04 -19.28
C ASN A 85 -1.37 -14.68 -19.27
N VAL A 86 -0.37 -14.57 -18.43
CA VAL A 86 0.46 -13.37 -18.31
C VAL A 86 1.89 -13.71 -18.70
N SER A 87 2.52 -12.85 -19.48
CA SER A 87 3.88 -13.09 -19.98
C SER A 87 4.65 -11.79 -20.19
N TRP A 88 5.97 -11.87 -20.13
CA TRP A 88 6.88 -10.80 -20.46
C TRP A 88 7.19 -10.78 -21.97
N ILE A 89 7.20 -9.59 -22.57
CA ILE A 89 7.57 -9.36 -23.97
C ILE A 89 8.54 -8.21 -24.02
N LYS A 90 9.70 -8.42 -24.62
CA LYS A 90 10.64 -7.33 -24.87
C LYS A 90 10.14 -6.46 -26.03
N SER A 91 9.68 -5.26 -25.74
CA SER A 91 9.02 -4.38 -26.72
C SER A 91 9.34 -2.88 -26.52
N ALA A 92 10.22 -2.52 -25.59
CA ALA A 92 10.63 -1.16 -25.35
C ALA A 92 12.15 -1.07 -25.17
N GLN A 93 12.68 0.14 -25.16
CA GLN A 93 14.06 0.39 -24.72
C GLN A 93 14.13 0.37 -23.18
N PRO A 94 15.30 0.06 -22.61
CA PRO A 94 15.52 0.16 -21.17
C PRO A 94 15.22 1.59 -20.68
N ASP A 95 14.47 1.69 -19.57
CA ASP A 95 14.06 2.96 -18.99
C ASP A 95 13.80 2.82 -17.47
N THR A 96 14.52 3.62 -16.67
CA THR A 96 14.37 3.70 -15.20
C THR A 96 13.80 5.04 -14.76
N SER A 97 13.22 5.83 -15.67
CA SER A 97 12.60 7.11 -15.34
C SER A 97 11.41 6.94 -14.40
N TYR A 98 11.03 8.03 -13.74
CA TYR A 98 9.85 8.03 -12.88
C TYR A 98 8.55 7.79 -13.67
N ASP A 99 8.48 8.27 -14.90
CA ASP A 99 7.33 8.00 -15.77
C ASP A 99 7.23 6.49 -16.10
N SER A 100 8.37 5.84 -16.33
CA SER A 100 8.40 4.38 -16.51
C SER A 100 7.95 3.62 -15.27
N LEU A 101 8.28 4.09 -14.04
CA LEU A 101 7.75 3.53 -12.80
C LEU A 101 6.22 3.68 -12.72
N LYS A 102 5.69 4.84 -13.08
CA LYS A 102 4.24 5.08 -13.06
C LYS A 102 3.50 4.15 -14.04
N ASP A 103 4.05 3.97 -15.23
CA ASP A 103 3.48 3.04 -16.22
C ASP A 103 3.52 1.58 -15.73
N TYR A 104 4.60 1.18 -15.05
CA TYR A 104 4.68 -0.12 -14.40
C TYR A 104 3.62 -0.27 -13.31
N LEU A 105 3.48 0.72 -12.43
CA LEU A 105 2.50 0.70 -11.34
C LEU A 105 1.06 0.65 -11.86
N ARG A 106 0.77 1.34 -12.97
CA ARG A 106 -0.56 1.26 -13.60
C ARG A 106 -0.95 -0.17 -13.98
N ILE A 107 -0.01 -0.95 -14.51
CA ILE A 107 -0.25 -2.38 -14.81
C ILE A 107 -0.39 -3.18 -13.52
N VAL A 108 0.45 -2.93 -12.52
CA VAL A 108 0.34 -3.64 -11.23
C VAL A 108 -1.03 -3.38 -10.59
N PHE A 109 -1.49 -2.14 -10.50
CA PHE A 109 -2.78 -1.77 -9.93
C PHE A 109 -3.97 -2.38 -10.67
N SER A 110 -3.82 -2.67 -11.97
CA SER A 110 -4.89 -3.32 -12.74
C SER A 110 -5.08 -4.80 -12.41
N TYR A 111 -4.07 -5.48 -11.85
CA TYR A 111 -4.08 -6.94 -11.67
C TYR A 111 -3.67 -7.44 -10.28
N ALA A 112 -3.06 -6.61 -9.46
CA ALA A 112 -2.82 -6.87 -8.06
C ALA A 112 -4.01 -6.37 -7.19
N GLY A 113 -4.01 -6.69 -5.91
CA GLY A 113 -5.03 -6.24 -4.97
C GLY A 113 -4.86 -6.89 -3.60
N THR A 114 -5.81 -6.69 -2.69
CA THR A 114 -5.72 -7.27 -1.33
C THR A 114 -5.64 -8.80 -1.34
N ALA A 115 -6.17 -9.48 -2.36
CA ALA A 115 -6.10 -10.94 -2.47
C ALA A 115 -4.66 -11.42 -2.76
N SER A 116 -3.97 -10.83 -3.74
CA SER A 116 -2.56 -11.15 -4.00
C SER A 116 -1.65 -10.69 -2.87
N MET A 117 -1.88 -9.49 -2.33
CA MET A 117 -1.14 -8.97 -1.17
C MET A 117 -1.21 -9.91 0.04
N ASP A 118 -2.35 -10.55 0.28
CA ASP A 118 -2.52 -11.49 1.38
C ASP A 118 -1.68 -12.76 1.21
N THR A 119 -1.44 -13.19 -0.02
CA THR A 119 -0.55 -14.34 -0.30
C THR A 119 0.94 -13.99 -0.10
N GLU A 120 1.27 -12.71 -0.14
CA GLU A 120 2.63 -12.16 0.07
C GLU A 120 2.85 -11.67 1.50
N ALA A 121 1.95 -11.96 2.42
CA ALA A 121 1.97 -11.44 3.78
C ALA A 121 2.07 -12.58 4.81
N GLN A 122 2.78 -12.32 5.90
CA GLN A 122 2.89 -13.23 7.03
C GLN A 122 2.30 -12.59 8.29
N PRO A 123 1.45 -13.30 9.05
CA PRO A 123 0.98 -12.82 10.35
C PRO A 123 2.15 -12.56 11.30
N ILE A 124 2.09 -11.45 12.03
CA ILE A 124 3.06 -11.10 13.06
C ILE A 124 2.35 -10.79 14.38
N PRO A 125 3.02 -10.98 15.54
CA PRO A 125 2.52 -10.47 16.81
C PRO A 125 2.67 -8.94 16.85
N LEU A 126 1.85 -8.29 17.66
CA LEU A 126 1.84 -6.83 17.80
C LEU A 126 3.18 -6.30 18.37
N SER A 127 3.85 -7.08 19.23
CA SER A 127 5.18 -6.77 19.75
C SER A 127 6.25 -6.56 18.67
N ASP A 128 6.07 -7.20 17.51
CA ASP A 128 7.02 -7.14 16.39
C ASP A 128 6.68 -6.05 15.38
N LEU A 129 5.66 -5.22 15.69
CA LEU A 129 5.18 -4.15 14.80
C LEU A 129 6.31 -3.22 14.34
N GLN A 130 6.32 -2.94 13.04
CA GLN A 130 7.28 -2.04 12.37
C GLN A 130 6.54 -1.14 11.37
N VAL A 131 7.18 -0.04 10.98
CA VAL A 131 6.72 0.79 9.86
C VAL A 131 6.74 -0.07 8.58
N GLY A 132 5.66 0.02 7.81
CA GLY A 132 5.42 -0.82 6.64
C GLY A 132 4.52 -2.03 6.91
N ASP A 133 4.38 -2.52 8.15
CA ASP A 133 3.41 -3.57 8.47
C ASP A 133 1.97 -3.09 8.19
N VAL A 134 1.06 -4.04 8.00
CA VAL A 134 -0.30 -3.74 7.59
C VAL A 134 -1.33 -4.49 8.44
N PHE A 135 -2.48 -3.85 8.66
CA PHE A 135 -3.70 -4.58 8.96
C PHE A 135 -4.39 -4.88 7.64
N LEU A 136 -4.50 -6.15 7.30
CA LEU A 136 -4.93 -6.63 5.99
C LEU A 136 -6.05 -7.65 6.12
N LYS A 137 -7.11 -7.43 5.34
CA LYS A 137 -8.09 -8.46 4.99
C LYS A 137 -8.00 -8.70 3.49
N GLY A 138 -7.51 -9.85 3.07
CA GLY A 138 -7.47 -10.27 1.68
C GLY A 138 -8.84 -10.59 1.10
N GLY A 139 -8.96 -10.52 -0.22
CA GLY A 139 -10.15 -10.93 -0.97
C GLY A 139 -11.10 -9.80 -1.34
N ASN A 140 -12.34 -10.15 -1.64
CA ASN A 140 -13.39 -9.21 -2.03
C ASN A 140 -14.68 -9.48 -1.22
N PRO A 141 -15.13 -8.56 -0.35
CA PRO A 141 -14.49 -7.28 -0.07
C PRO A 141 -13.22 -7.46 0.78
N GLY A 142 -12.15 -6.77 0.40
CA GLY A 142 -10.90 -6.69 1.13
C GLY A 142 -10.55 -5.25 1.50
N HIS A 143 -9.62 -5.07 2.44
CA HIS A 143 -9.08 -3.76 2.78
C HIS A 143 -7.70 -3.87 3.42
N VAL A 144 -6.92 -2.79 3.32
CA VAL A 144 -5.61 -2.69 3.96
C VAL A 144 -5.39 -1.28 4.49
N VAL A 145 -4.83 -1.20 5.69
CA VAL A 145 -4.26 0.02 6.26
C VAL A 145 -2.80 -0.25 6.64
N MET A 146 -1.93 0.72 6.47
CA MET A 146 -0.48 0.59 6.61
C MET A 146 0.01 1.37 7.83
N VAL A 147 0.92 0.79 8.59
CA VAL A 147 1.68 1.48 9.63
C VAL A 147 2.71 2.40 8.95
N VAL A 148 2.55 3.71 9.12
CA VAL A 148 3.38 4.71 8.45
C VAL A 148 4.33 5.45 9.37
N ASP A 149 4.09 5.37 10.67
CA ASP A 149 5.00 5.87 11.69
C ASP A 149 4.87 5.05 12.97
N LEU A 150 5.93 4.99 13.76
CA LEU A 150 5.99 4.23 15.00
C LEU A 150 6.93 4.91 15.99
N CYS A 151 6.50 5.03 17.22
CA CYS A 151 7.37 5.43 18.34
C CYS A 151 7.26 4.39 19.46
N GLU A 152 8.29 4.38 20.30
CA GLU A 152 8.35 3.49 21.46
C GLU A 152 8.75 4.32 22.68
N ASN A 153 8.10 4.13 23.82
CA ASN A 153 8.43 4.80 25.06
C ASN A 153 9.54 4.05 25.83
N ALA A 154 9.99 4.62 26.96
CA ALA A 154 11.04 4.04 27.80
C ALA A 154 10.71 2.63 28.35
N ASP A 155 9.44 2.28 28.45
CA ASP A 155 8.95 0.97 28.90
C ASP A 155 8.78 -0.04 27.78
N GLY A 156 9.15 0.32 26.53
CA GLY A 156 9.03 -0.54 25.36
C GLY A 156 7.61 -0.58 24.75
N LYS A 157 6.68 0.24 25.22
CA LYS A 157 5.33 0.34 24.64
C LYS A 157 5.34 1.16 23.36
N LYS A 158 4.67 0.62 22.33
CA LYS A 158 4.60 1.22 21.02
C LYS A 158 3.31 2.04 20.82
N ALA A 159 3.47 3.14 20.10
CA ALA A 159 2.36 3.87 19.49
C ALA A 159 2.64 4.02 17.99
N PHE A 160 1.61 3.99 17.15
CA PHE A 160 1.76 3.96 15.71
C PHE A 160 0.68 4.76 14.99
N LEU A 161 1.02 5.27 13.81
CA LEU A 161 0.08 5.91 12.90
C LEU A 161 -0.31 4.97 11.78
N LEU A 162 -1.58 5.00 11.41
CA LEU A 162 -2.12 4.24 10.29
C LEU A 162 -2.47 5.16 9.13
N ALA A 163 -2.25 4.69 7.91
CA ALA A 163 -2.67 5.38 6.70
C ALA A 163 -3.31 4.42 5.70
N GLN A 164 -4.14 4.96 4.82
CA GLN A 164 -4.83 4.20 3.78
C GLN A 164 -5.05 5.00 2.51
N GLY A 165 -5.19 4.31 1.37
CA GLY A 165 -6.06 4.69 0.28
C GLY A 165 -7.42 4.03 0.43
N TYR A 166 -8.38 4.32 -0.45
CA TYR A 166 -9.73 3.75 -0.38
C TYR A 166 -10.33 3.57 -1.78
N MET A 167 -11.56 3.08 -1.85
CA MET A 167 -12.34 2.94 -3.08
C MET A 167 -13.50 3.95 -3.07
N PRO A 168 -13.69 4.77 -4.11
CA PRO A 168 -12.84 4.92 -5.31
C PRO A 168 -11.42 5.38 -4.98
N ALA A 169 -10.51 5.35 -5.97
CA ALA A 169 -9.12 5.77 -5.80
C ALA A 169 -9.04 7.21 -5.26
N GLN A 170 -8.27 7.38 -4.20
CA GLN A 170 -8.17 8.65 -3.49
C GLN A 170 -6.80 8.86 -2.88
N GLN A 171 -6.48 10.08 -2.51
CA GLN A 171 -5.21 10.42 -1.88
C GLN A 171 -4.94 9.56 -0.65
N PHE A 172 -3.70 9.07 -0.53
CA PHE A 172 -3.24 8.33 0.64
C PHE A 172 -3.22 9.26 1.86
N HIS A 173 -3.80 8.83 2.97
CA HIS A 173 -4.04 9.72 4.11
C HIS A 173 -3.86 9.01 5.45
N VAL A 174 -3.38 9.76 6.46
CA VAL A 174 -3.25 9.32 7.84
C VAL A 174 -4.62 9.30 8.51
N LEU A 175 -4.95 8.19 9.13
CA LEU A 175 -6.22 7.98 9.80
C LEU A 175 -6.26 8.64 11.17
N LYS A 176 -7.46 9.07 11.58
CA LYS A 176 -7.77 9.32 12.99
C LYS A 176 -7.80 8.02 13.77
N ASN A 177 -7.50 8.11 15.06
CA ASN A 177 -7.85 7.05 16.00
C ASN A 177 -9.29 7.25 16.47
N PRO A 178 -10.22 6.32 16.23
CA PRO A 178 -11.61 6.48 16.66
C PRO A 178 -11.81 6.42 18.19
N ALA A 179 -10.80 5.93 18.94
CA ALA A 179 -10.83 5.91 20.40
C ALA A 179 -10.39 7.25 21.03
N HIS A 180 -9.70 8.12 20.27
CA HIS A 180 -9.12 9.37 20.76
C HIS A 180 -9.45 10.54 19.80
N GLU A 181 -10.22 11.53 20.26
CA GLU A 181 -10.75 12.59 19.38
C GLU A 181 -9.66 13.48 18.78
N ASP A 182 -8.67 13.85 19.59
CA ASP A 182 -7.61 14.80 19.22
C ASP A 182 -6.23 14.16 19.04
N ASP A 183 -6.14 12.83 19.14
CA ASP A 183 -4.91 12.07 19.05
C ASP A 183 -5.00 10.99 17.98
N PRO A 184 -4.24 11.06 16.87
CA PRO A 184 -4.30 10.06 15.81
C PRO A 184 -3.50 8.78 16.11
N TRP A 185 -2.70 8.76 17.19
CA TRP A 185 -1.87 7.61 17.51
C TRP A 185 -2.70 6.44 18.06
N TYR A 186 -2.43 5.26 17.55
CA TYR A 186 -2.93 3.98 18.06
C TYR A 186 -1.92 3.41 19.04
N TYR A 187 -2.36 2.96 20.21
CA TYR A 187 -1.48 2.46 21.26
C TYR A 187 -1.51 0.94 21.32
N GLU A 188 -0.33 0.31 21.45
CA GLU A 188 -0.19 -1.15 21.46
C GLU A 188 -1.10 -1.82 22.51
N ASP A 189 -1.17 -1.28 23.72
CA ASP A 189 -1.95 -1.82 24.83
C ASP A 189 -3.48 -1.58 24.69
N GLU A 190 -3.90 -0.79 23.72
CA GLU A 190 -5.32 -0.56 23.41
C GLU A 190 -5.81 -1.37 22.20
N VAL A 191 -4.91 -2.04 21.48
CA VAL A 191 -5.30 -2.85 20.33
C VAL A 191 -6.08 -4.09 20.78
N THR A 192 -7.37 -4.09 20.51
CA THR A 192 -8.28 -5.22 20.76
C THR A 192 -8.95 -5.64 19.46
N TYR A 193 -9.39 -6.90 19.40
CA TYR A 193 -10.10 -7.40 18.22
C TYR A 193 -11.60 -7.63 18.55
N PRO A 194 -12.51 -7.24 17.63
CA PRO A 194 -12.25 -6.62 16.32
C PRO A 194 -11.58 -5.24 16.45
N PHE A 195 -10.53 -5.00 15.63
CA PHE A 195 -9.79 -3.75 15.62
C PHE A 195 -10.45 -2.74 14.69
N HIS A 196 -10.80 -1.58 15.23
CA HIS A 196 -11.56 -0.56 14.53
C HIS A 196 -10.67 0.58 14.04
N THR A 197 -10.81 0.91 12.77
CA THR A 197 -10.34 2.17 12.17
C THR A 197 -11.56 3.01 11.77
N PRO A 198 -11.43 4.28 11.38
CA PRO A 198 -12.58 5.13 11.06
C PRO A 198 -13.51 4.58 9.98
N GLU A 199 -13.01 3.75 9.07
CA GLU A 199 -13.76 3.29 7.90
C GLU A 199 -13.75 1.77 7.70
N TYR A 200 -13.03 1.04 8.55
CA TYR A 200 -12.96 -0.43 8.43
C TYR A 200 -12.75 -1.12 9.78
N THR A 201 -13.05 -2.41 9.82
CA THR A 201 -12.90 -3.25 11.02
C THR A 201 -12.13 -4.52 10.67
N PHE A 202 -11.03 -4.76 11.38
CA PHE A 202 -10.14 -5.90 11.18
C PHE A 202 -10.32 -6.96 12.25
N GLN A 203 -10.27 -8.23 11.85
CA GLN A 203 -10.37 -9.37 12.76
C GLN A 203 -8.99 -9.79 13.27
N LYS A 204 -8.95 -10.61 14.30
CA LYS A 204 -7.71 -11.20 14.82
C LYS A 204 -6.95 -11.92 13.70
N GLY A 205 -5.63 -11.71 13.63
CA GLY A 205 -4.77 -12.25 12.58
C GLY A 205 -4.66 -11.37 11.34
N SER A 206 -5.26 -10.17 11.35
CA SER A 206 -5.12 -9.21 10.25
C SER A 206 -3.79 -8.45 10.25
N LEU A 207 -3.09 -8.38 11.40
CA LEU A 207 -1.77 -7.73 11.45
C LEU A 207 -0.74 -8.63 10.77
N LYS A 208 -0.12 -8.10 9.71
CA LYS A 208 0.79 -8.86 8.84
C LYS A 208 1.97 -8.02 8.38
N ARG A 209 3.07 -8.71 8.10
CA ARG A 209 4.24 -8.14 7.40
C ARG A 209 4.21 -8.61 5.96
N LEU A 210 4.33 -7.65 5.03
CA LEU A 210 4.42 -7.93 3.61
C LEU A 210 5.83 -8.42 3.26
N ASN A 211 5.94 -9.39 2.36
CA ASN A 211 7.21 -9.88 1.82
C ASN A 211 7.83 -8.90 0.80
N TYR A 212 7.28 -7.70 0.69
CA TYR A 212 7.79 -6.67 -0.21
C TYR A 212 9.22 -6.26 0.18
N GLY A 213 10.04 -6.04 -0.82
CA GLY A 213 11.44 -5.71 -0.60
C GLY A 213 12.37 -6.88 -0.30
N ILE A 214 11.92 -8.12 -0.42
CA ILE A 214 12.82 -9.27 -0.56
C ILE A 214 13.51 -9.16 -1.93
N THR A 215 14.83 -9.36 -1.95
CA THR A 215 15.58 -9.33 -3.22
C THR A 215 15.12 -10.48 -4.11
N HIS A 216 14.57 -10.14 -5.27
CA HIS A 216 14.20 -11.13 -6.28
C HIS A 216 15.43 -11.41 -7.16
N THR A 217 16.17 -12.46 -6.85
CA THR A 217 17.20 -12.98 -7.77
C THR A 217 16.49 -13.68 -8.92
N ALA A 218 16.84 -13.31 -10.16
CA ALA A 218 16.35 -14.04 -11.32
C ALA A 218 16.71 -15.53 -11.15
N PRO A 219 15.80 -16.47 -11.42
CA PRO A 219 16.18 -17.86 -11.55
C PRO A 219 17.19 -17.97 -12.70
N GLU A 220 18.32 -18.69 -12.44
CA GLU A 220 19.35 -19.01 -13.43
C GLU A 220 18.77 -19.77 -14.62
#